data_18a8e8bdb7b7452fa7d401890ad34d01
#
_entry.id   18a8e8bdb7b7452fa7d401890ad34d01
#
_cell.length_a   1.000
_cell.length_b   1.000
_cell.length_c   1.000
_cell.angle_alpha   90.00
_cell.angle_beta   90.00
_cell.angle_gamma   90.00
#
_symmetry.space_group_name_H-M   'P 1'
#
loop_
_entity.id
_entity.type
_entity.pdbx_description
1 polymer ?
#
loop_
_entity_poly.entity_id
_entity_poly.type
_entity_poly.pdbx_seq_one_letter_code
_entity_poly.pdbx_strand_id
1 'polypeptide(L)'
;MANRFLAQVANGEIFVRQDNGTRKLMSVRTYTNSTLSISSSNEEIRAGQGAKLYGRFNHSAGMTVQLEDAMFDMNYIRLQIGADLDSKLTGSDLYTQPFTTGASETDKTVTLDMPARAIGESCSLQDVFVWYRPSGCDVGSEGEKTIKVADGATEVALTGLTANTTYCLTYFVKKDGSILTKIGASFNPAELILVLRARLFAGDANNAKAGRPVGHITIKIPRFQLDGAFDLNMAMTSASTMTMNGTALAVDAGGCDDDGIYAEVVEVVDTETPYTDAKDIYVSEDYLTTEDAPKVYVFYKDSTMGDVPNDSKYLVFTPALASNGKWAQAGSQKVALYKDKDHTQLIDEDTVTIA
;
A
#
# COMPACT_ATOMS: atom_id res chain seq x y z
N MET A 1 -11.61 -0.43 -29.44
CA MET A 1 -11.10 -0.17 -28.05
C MET A 1 -9.77 -0.88 -27.93
N ALA A 2 -8.72 -0.20 -27.54
CA ALA A 2 -7.44 -0.86 -27.29
C ALA A 2 -7.60 -1.83 -26.09
N ASN A 3 -7.09 -3.04 -26.22
CA ASN A 3 -7.09 -4.01 -25.14
C ASN A 3 -6.23 -3.47 -23.99
N ARG A 4 -6.76 -3.51 -22.76
CA ARG A 4 -6.07 -3.06 -21.56
C ARG A 4 -6.06 -4.18 -20.54
N PHE A 5 -5.04 -4.21 -19.69
CA PHE A 5 -4.95 -5.19 -18.63
C PHE A 5 -4.45 -4.56 -17.31
N LEU A 6 -4.86 -5.14 -16.22
CA LEU A 6 -4.35 -4.87 -14.89
C LEU A 6 -3.19 -5.84 -14.64
N ALA A 7 -1.98 -5.31 -14.46
CA ALA A 7 -0.78 -6.14 -14.24
C ALA A 7 -0.05 -5.77 -12.95
N GLN A 8 -0.66 -4.96 -12.11
CA GLN A 8 -0.05 -4.49 -10.88
C GLN A 8 -1.03 -4.58 -9.72
N VAL A 9 -0.52 -4.92 -8.54
CA VAL A 9 -1.28 -4.88 -7.29
C VAL A 9 -1.69 -3.43 -6.99
N ALA A 10 -2.89 -3.24 -6.45
CA ALA A 10 -3.40 -1.92 -6.10
C ALA A 10 -2.60 -1.30 -4.93
N ASN A 11 -2.42 0.01 -4.98
CA ASN A 11 -2.04 0.79 -3.79
C ASN A 11 -3.31 1.11 -2.99
N GLY A 12 -3.20 1.14 -1.67
CA GLY A 12 -4.32 1.41 -0.77
C GLY A 12 -4.17 2.72 0.00
N GLU A 13 -5.27 3.43 0.14
CA GLU A 13 -5.40 4.57 1.03
C GLU A 13 -6.55 4.27 1.99
N ILE A 14 -6.27 4.32 3.28
CA ILE A 14 -7.23 3.99 4.33
C ILE A 14 -7.60 5.26 5.09
N PHE A 15 -8.90 5.51 5.23
CA PHE A 15 -9.43 6.67 5.93
C PHE A 15 -10.45 6.23 6.98
N VAL A 16 -10.62 7.05 8.01
CA VAL A 16 -11.69 6.92 9.00
C VAL A 16 -12.60 8.14 8.94
N ARG A 17 -13.89 7.92 9.14
CA ARG A 17 -14.87 9.00 9.29
C ARG A 17 -14.85 9.47 10.75
N GLN A 18 -14.76 10.78 10.94
CA GLN A 18 -14.82 11.45 12.25
C GLN A 18 -15.89 12.55 12.21
N ASP A 19 -16.32 13.06 13.37
CA ASP A 19 -17.35 14.11 13.47
C ASP A 19 -16.97 15.39 12.73
N ASN A 20 -15.69 15.70 12.64
CA ASN A 20 -15.14 16.86 11.96
C ASN A 20 -14.70 16.61 10.51
N GLY A 21 -15.04 15.46 9.95
CA GLY A 21 -14.73 15.07 8.58
C GLY A 21 -13.97 13.73 8.45
N THR A 22 -13.39 13.51 7.29
CA THR A 22 -12.66 12.28 6.97
C THR A 22 -11.17 12.47 7.24
N ARG A 23 -10.59 11.62 8.10
CA ARG A 23 -9.16 11.60 8.39
C ARG A 23 -8.48 10.44 7.66
N LYS A 24 -7.37 10.70 6.99
CA LYS A 24 -6.50 9.67 6.43
C LYS A 24 -5.69 9.01 7.55
N LEU A 25 -5.76 7.70 7.64
CA LEU A 25 -5.01 6.91 8.63
C LEU A 25 -3.68 6.45 8.07
N MET A 26 -3.69 5.82 6.89
CA MET A 26 -2.47 5.25 6.32
C MET A 26 -2.51 5.17 4.80
N SER A 27 -1.32 5.09 4.19
CA SER A 27 -1.11 4.80 2.78
C SER A 27 -0.28 3.54 2.66
N VAL A 28 -0.75 2.59 1.88
CA VAL A 28 -0.06 1.32 1.68
C VAL A 28 0.36 1.19 0.22
N ARG A 29 1.64 0.92 0.02
CA ARG A 29 2.28 0.79 -1.29
C ARG A 29 2.94 -0.59 -1.48
N THR A 30 2.86 -1.42 -0.47
CA THR A 30 3.60 -2.68 -0.31
C THR A 30 2.72 -3.91 -0.38
N TYR A 31 1.48 -3.77 -0.83
CA TYR A 31 0.61 -4.92 -1.06
C TYR A 31 1.24 -5.90 -2.06
N THR A 32 1.22 -7.17 -1.72
CA THR A 32 1.61 -8.29 -2.58
C THR A 32 0.41 -8.88 -3.31
N ASN A 33 -0.77 -8.73 -2.70
CA ASN A 33 -2.03 -9.18 -3.28
C ASN A 33 -3.16 -8.20 -2.94
N SER A 34 -4.06 -8.00 -3.89
CA SER A 34 -5.30 -7.25 -3.69
C SER A 34 -6.42 -7.90 -4.50
N THR A 35 -7.35 -8.51 -3.82
CA THR A 35 -8.48 -9.21 -4.43
C THR A 35 -9.78 -8.55 -4.01
N LEU A 36 -10.62 -8.25 -4.99
CA LEU A 36 -11.95 -7.75 -4.81
C LEU A 36 -12.91 -8.77 -5.39
N SER A 37 -13.82 -9.28 -4.57
CA SER A 37 -14.80 -10.29 -4.96
C SER A 37 -16.21 -9.74 -4.80
N ILE A 38 -16.99 -9.83 -5.88
CA ILE A 38 -18.39 -9.47 -5.88
C ILE A 38 -19.19 -10.77 -6.04
N SER A 39 -20.16 -10.97 -5.17
CA SER A 39 -21.04 -12.14 -5.19
C SER A 39 -22.49 -11.69 -5.23
N SER A 40 -23.33 -12.48 -5.87
CA SER A 40 -24.78 -12.34 -5.79
C SER A 40 -25.42 -13.71 -5.68
N SER A 41 -26.41 -13.84 -4.81
CA SER A 41 -27.28 -15.01 -4.79
C SER A 41 -28.35 -14.86 -5.86
N ASN A 42 -28.75 -15.97 -6.44
CA ASN A 42 -29.82 -15.98 -7.43
C ASN A 42 -30.79 -17.10 -7.14
N GLU A 43 -32.06 -16.87 -7.44
CA GLU A 43 -33.12 -17.84 -7.31
C GLU A 43 -33.73 -18.12 -8.70
N GLU A 44 -33.94 -19.40 -8.98
CA GLU A 44 -34.50 -19.85 -10.24
C GLU A 44 -35.97 -20.19 -10.06
N ILE A 45 -36.82 -19.58 -10.87
CA ILE A 45 -38.25 -19.91 -10.93
C ILE A 45 -38.41 -21.04 -11.93
N ARG A 46 -38.74 -22.24 -11.41
CA ARG A 46 -38.98 -23.42 -12.22
C ARG A 46 -40.42 -23.87 -12.02
N ALA A 47 -41.12 -24.16 -13.13
CA ALA A 47 -42.51 -24.59 -13.07
C ALA A 47 -42.87 -25.53 -14.24
N GLY A 48 -44.02 -26.16 -14.14
CA GLY A 48 -44.60 -27.04 -15.15
C GLY A 48 -43.97 -28.43 -15.22
N GLN A 49 -44.47 -29.25 -16.11
CA GLN A 49 -43.98 -30.60 -16.33
C GLN A 49 -42.57 -30.58 -16.92
N GLY A 50 -41.61 -31.22 -16.22
CA GLY A 50 -40.17 -31.15 -16.56
C GLY A 50 -39.40 -30.00 -15.90
N ALA A 51 -39.96 -29.29 -14.92
CA ALA A 51 -39.35 -28.27 -14.13
C ALA A 51 -38.55 -27.23 -14.99
N LYS A 52 -39.18 -26.74 -16.06
CA LYS A 52 -38.59 -25.77 -16.97
C LYS A 52 -38.25 -24.48 -16.26
N LEU A 53 -37.07 -23.91 -16.57
CA LEU A 53 -36.63 -22.60 -16.04
C LEU A 53 -37.44 -21.49 -16.73
N TYR A 54 -38.24 -20.75 -15.96
CA TYR A 54 -39.03 -19.62 -16.44
C TYR A 54 -38.37 -18.26 -16.19
N GLY A 55 -37.61 -18.19 -15.14
CA GLY A 55 -36.93 -16.96 -14.80
C GLY A 55 -35.82 -17.17 -13.75
N ARG A 56 -34.96 -16.20 -13.63
CA ARG A 56 -33.92 -16.13 -12.62
C ARG A 56 -33.84 -14.69 -12.12
N PHE A 57 -33.86 -14.49 -10.84
CA PHE A 57 -33.63 -13.17 -10.27
C PHE A 57 -32.47 -13.21 -9.27
N ASN A 58 -31.73 -12.12 -9.24
CA ASN A 58 -30.60 -11.96 -8.35
C ASN A 58 -31.07 -11.25 -7.08
N HIS A 59 -30.57 -11.69 -5.94
CA HIS A 59 -30.78 -11.07 -4.64
C HIS A 59 -29.50 -11.19 -3.82
N SER A 60 -29.40 -10.43 -2.73
CA SER A 60 -28.29 -10.51 -1.77
C SER A 60 -26.92 -10.35 -2.43
N ALA A 61 -26.68 -9.19 -3.03
CA ALA A 61 -25.33 -8.82 -3.47
C ALA A 61 -24.41 -8.61 -2.26
N GLY A 62 -23.15 -8.98 -2.41
CA GLY A 62 -22.11 -8.76 -1.42
C GLY A 62 -20.77 -8.47 -2.08
N MET A 63 -19.93 -7.72 -1.40
CA MET A 63 -18.59 -7.38 -1.88
C MET A 63 -17.57 -7.56 -0.75
N THR A 64 -16.56 -8.37 -0.99
CA THR A 64 -15.46 -8.60 -0.06
C THR A 64 -14.15 -8.16 -0.67
N VAL A 65 -13.24 -7.71 0.18
CA VAL A 65 -11.88 -7.30 -0.21
C VAL A 65 -10.88 -8.04 0.66
N GLN A 66 -9.86 -8.56 0.01
CA GLN A 66 -8.73 -9.19 0.65
C GLN A 66 -7.44 -8.49 0.19
N LEU A 67 -6.68 -8.01 1.13
CA LEU A 67 -5.40 -7.33 0.92
C LEU A 67 -4.31 -8.05 1.70
N GLU A 68 -3.15 -8.21 1.07
CA GLU A 68 -1.97 -8.81 1.69
C GLU A 68 -0.80 -7.85 1.54
N ASP A 69 -0.17 -7.50 2.65
CA ASP A 69 0.97 -6.58 2.71
C ASP A 69 2.24 -7.35 3.06
N ALA A 70 3.33 -7.05 2.35
CA ALA A 70 4.66 -7.61 2.64
C ALA A 70 5.31 -6.98 3.88
N MET A 71 4.80 -5.84 4.33
CA MET A 71 5.36 -5.10 5.46
C MET A 71 4.52 -5.34 6.71
N PHE A 72 5.22 -5.60 7.82
CA PHE A 72 4.59 -5.64 9.11
C PHE A 72 4.29 -4.22 9.61
N ASP A 73 3.02 -3.93 9.87
CA ASP A 73 2.59 -2.68 10.52
C ASP A 73 1.57 -3.01 11.63
N MET A 74 1.92 -2.64 12.86
CA MET A 74 1.07 -2.85 14.03
C MET A 74 -0.30 -2.13 13.92
N ASN A 75 -0.40 -1.12 13.08
CA ASN A 75 -1.66 -0.43 12.84
C ASN A 75 -2.72 -1.33 12.19
N TYR A 76 -2.32 -2.32 11.37
CA TYR A 76 -3.28 -3.31 10.86
C TYR A 76 -3.96 -4.09 11.97
N ILE A 77 -3.17 -4.57 12.94
CA ILE A 77 -3.72 -5.29 14.11
C ILE A 77 -4.67 -4.37 14.89
N ARG A 78 -4.26 -3.12 15.12
CA ARG A 78 -5.10 -2.15 15.83
C ARG A 78 -6.42 -1.88 15.14
N LEU A 79 -6.41 -1.74 13.81
CA LEU A 79 -7.63 -1.59 13.01
C LEU A 79 -8.51 -2.82 13.10
N GLN A 80 -7.94 -4.02 13.02
CA GLN A 80 -8.68 -5.29 13.10
C GLN A 80 -9.40 -5.46 14.44
N ILE A 81 -8.77 -5.05 15.53
CA ILE A 81 -9.38 -5.14 16.88
C ILE A 81 -10.16 -3.88 17.28
N GLY A 82 -10.20 -2.86 16.43
CA GLY A 82 -10.86 -1.58 16.74
C GLY A 82 -10.15 -0.78 17.83
N ALA A 83 -8.83 -0.98 18.02
CA ALA A 83 -8.05 -0.22 19.00
C ALA A 83 -7.75 1.18 18.50
N ASP A 84 -7.65 2.11 19.45
CA ASP A 84 -7.27 3.50 19.15
C ASP A 84 -5.84 3.57 18.59
N LEU A 85 -5.70 4.12 17.37
CA LEU A 85 -4.42 4.31 16.70
C LEU A 85 -3.58 5.43 17.33
N ASP A 86 -4.21 6.37 18.02
CA ASP A 86 -3.56 7.49 18.69
C ASP A 86 -3.15 7.15 20.13
N SER A 87 -3.42 5.92 20.59
CA SER A 87 -3.04 5.48 21.93
C SER A 87 -1.52 5.52 22.12
N LYS A 88 -1.08 6.31 23.08
CA LYS A 88 0.32 6.45 23.51
C LYS A 88 0.62 5.67 24.79
N LEU A 89 -0.17 4.65 25.11
CA LEU A 89 0.08 3.82 26.29
C LEU A 89 1.42 3.14 26.13
N THR A 90 2.28 3.30 27.13
CA THR A 90 3.60 2.68 27.20
C THR A 90 3.45 1.28 27.77
N GLY A 91 4.01 0.28 27.12
CA GLY A 91 4.05 -1.10 27.61
C GLY A 91 5.34 -1.44 28.31
N SER A 92 5.32 -2.52 29.09
CA SER A 92 6.53 -3.13 29.62
C SER A 92 7.13 -4.12 28.60
N ASP A 93 8.46 -4.14 28.52
CA ASP A 93 9.24 -5.00 27.65
C ASP A 93 10.27 -5.79 28.46
N LEU A 94 10.69 -6.93 27.95
CA LEU A 94 11.68 -7.77 28.60
C LEU A 94 13.08 -7.15 28.44
N TYR A 95 13.79 -7.02 29.56
CA TYR A 95 15.14 -6.48 29.59
C TYR A 95 16.10 -7.48 30.23
N THR A 96 17.31 -7.58 29.71
CA THR A 96 18.36 -8.46 30.25
C THR A 96 19.61 -7.66 30.59
N GLN A 97 20.06 -7.81 31.84
CA GLN A 97 21.21 -7.15 32.38
C GLN A 97 22.22 -8.19 32.89
N PRO A 98 23.50 -8.13 32.49
CA PRO A 98 24.54 -9.00 33.04
C PRO A 98 25.08 -8.45 34.38
N PHE A 99 25.47 -9.35 35.26
CA PHE A 99 26.27 -9.01 36.45
C PHE A 99 27.23 -10.16 36.79
N THR A 100 28.30 -9.86 37.50
CA THR A 100 29.30 -10.85 37.89
C THR A 100 29.49 -10.88 39.40
N THR A 101 29.61 -12.05 39.98
CA THR A 101 29.90 -12.25 41.39
C THR A 101 31.41 -12.17 41.65
N GLY A 102 31.78 -11.65 42.83
CA GLY A 102 33.17 -11.66 43.30
C GLY A 102 33.67 -13.04 43.70
N ALA A 103 34.95 -13.11 44.07
CA ALA A 103 35.67 -14.35 44.36
C ALA A 103 35.13 -15.17 45.58
N SER A 104 34.35 -14.55 46.45
CA SER A 104 33.76 -15.21 47.63
C SER A 104 32.29 -14.84 47.83
N GLU A 105 31.65 -14.32 46.79
CA GLU A 105 30.33 -13.71 46.86
C GLU A 105 29.27 -14.76 46.54
N THR A 106 28.51 -15.18 47.56
CA THR A 106 27.36 -16.10 47.40
C THR A 106 26.02 -15.40 47.46
N ASP A 107 26.01 -14.18 47.96
CA ASP A 107 24.84 -13.32 48.05
C ASP A 107 25.20 -11.90 47.58
N LYS A 108 24.32 -11.28 46.81
CA LYS A 108 24.59 -9.98 46.21
C LYS A 108 23.32 -9.18 46.01
N THR A 109 23.33 -7.93 46.43
CA THR A 109 22.32 -6.97 45.97
C THR A 109 22.78 -6.36 44.65
N VAL A 110 21.97 -6.52 43.63
CA VAL A 110 22.23 -5.99 42.28
C VAL A 110 21.32 -4.81 42.05
N THR A 111 21.93 -3.68 41.70
CA THR A 111 21.17 -2.50 41.21
C THR A 111 20.69 -2.77 39.81
N LEU A 112 19.40 -2.55 39.57
CA LEU A 112 18.79 -2.70 38.26
C LEU A 112 19.02 -1.44 37.42
N ASP A 113 19.37 -1.64 36.14
CA ASP A 113 19.59 -0.52 35.20
C ASP A 113 18.32 0.31 35.00
N MET A 114 17.17 -0.34 35.11
CA MET A 114 15.83 0.26 35.02
C MET A 114 14.90 -0.34 36.08
N PRO A 115 13.91 0.42 36.58
CA PRO A 115 12.96 -0.11 37.56
C PRO A 115 12.17 -1.29 37.05
N ALA A 116 12.10 -2.38 37.82
CA ALA A 116 11.35 -3.59 37.46
C ALA A 116 9.84 -3.32 37.46
N ARG A 117 9.12 -3.92 36.50
CA ARG A 117 7.68 -3.74 36.31
C ARG A 117 6.93 -5.08 36.24
N ALA A 118 5.63 -5.02 36.49
CA ALA A 118 4.76 -6.16 36.38
C ALA A 118 4.64 -6.64 34.94
N ILE A 119 4.46 -7.96 34.74
CA ILE A 119 4.25 -8.58 33.42
C ILE A 119 2.98 -8.04 32.76
N GLY A 120 1.93 -7.82 33.55
CA GLY A 120 0.61 -7.43 33.05
C GLY A 120 0.06 -6.19 33.72
N GLU A 121 0.56 -5.01 33.39
CA GLU A 121 0.07 -3.73 33.94
C GLU A 121 -1.44 -3.50 33.75
N SER A 122 -2.07 -4.21 32.84
CA SER A 122 -3.48 -4.03 32.45
C SER A 122 -4.39 -5.16 32.87
N CYS A 123 -3.87 -6.17 33.53
CA CYS A 123 -4.62 -7.31 34.02
C CYS A 123 -4.26 -7.59 35.49
N SER A 124 -4.89 -8.59 36.10
CA SER A 124 -4.64 -8.94 37.49
C SER A 124 -3.24 -9.51 37.78
N LEU A 125 -2.38 -9.64 36.79
CA LEU A 125 -1.01 -10.14 36.90
C LEU A 125 -0.06 -8.99 37.30
N GLN A 126 -0.20 -8.50 38.54
CA GLN A 126 0.60 -7.38 39.06
C GLN A 126 1.90 -7.82 39.74
N ASP A 127 2.18 -9.11 39.75
CA ASP A 127 3.42 -9.61 40.32
C ASP A 127 4.61 -9.22 39.44
N VAL A 128 5.67 -8.76 40.12
CA VAL A 128 6.93 -8.39 39.49
C VAL A 128 7.95 -9.46 39.80
N PHE A 129 8.52 -10.05 38.78
CA PHE A 129 9.52 -11.09 38.90
C PHE A 129 10.83 -10.69 38.25
N VAL A 130 11.92 -11.10 38.83
CA VAL A 130 13.26 -11.04 38.28
C VAL A 130 13.78 -12.48 38.16
N TRP A 131 14.16 -12.88 36.98
CA TRP A 131 14.77 -14.18 36.72
C TRP A 131 16.28 -14.01 36.56
N TYR A 132 17.04 -14.92 37.14
CA TYR A 132 18.48 -14.90 36.93
C TYR A 132 19.04 -16.30 36.74
N ARG A 133 20.02 -16.41 35.87
CA ARG A 133 20.71 -17.66 35.51
C ARG A 133 22.18 -17.39 35.25
N PRO A 134 23.08 -18.40 35.42
CA PRO A 134 24.46 -18.31 34.95
C PRO A 134 24.53 -17.99 33.47
N SER A 135 25.45 -17.14 33.04
CA SER A 135 25.67 -16.81 31.64
C SER A 135 26.09 -18.07 30.88
N GLY A 136 25.47 -18.30 29.72
CA GLY A 136 25.68 -19.51 28.92
C GLY A 136 24.71 -20.66 29.21
N CYS A 137 23.81 -20.51 30.19
CA CYS A 137 22.71 -21.46 30.40
C CYS A 137 21.48 -21.03 29.63
N ASP A 138 20.73 -22.00 29.11
CA ASP A 138 19.47 -21.74 28.41
C ASP A 138 18.38 -21.24 29.37
N VAL A 139 17.42 -20.48 28.83
CA VAL A 139 16.21 -20.08 29.55
C VAL A 139 15.44 -21.33 29.98
N GLY A 140 14.99 -21.36 31.25
CA GLY A 140 14.29 -22.52 31.81
C GLY A 140 15.20 -23.69 32.22
N SER A 141 16.54 -23.48 32.24
CA SER A 141 17.48 -24.47 32.76
C SER A 141 17.35 -24.66 34.26
N GLU A 142 17.81 -25.81 34.82
CA GLU A 142 17.81 -26.05 36.28
C GLU A 142 18.57 -25.01 37.10
N GLY A 143 19.42 -24.19 36.47
CA GLY A 143 20.15 -23.09 37.08
C GLY A 143 19.37 -21.75 37.11
N GLU A 144 18.21 -21.67 36.51
CA GLU A 144 17.40 -20.46 36.51
C GLU A 144 16.62 -20.35 37.85
N LYS A 145 16.70 -19.18 38.47
CA LYS A 145 15.97 -18.87 39.68
C LYS A 145 15.10 -17.65 39.50
N THR A 146 14.00 -17.59 40.23
CA THR A 146 13.01 -16.50 40.16
C THR A 146 12.85 -15.86 41.51
N ILE A 147 12.86 -14.54 41.56
CA ILE A 147 12.59 -13.75 42.76
C ILE A 147 11.45 -12.78 42.50
N LYS A 148 10.53 -12.71 43.45
CA LYS A 148 9.45 -11.69 43.42
C LYS A 148 9.98 -10.42 44.08
N VAL A 149 9.77 -9.27 43.43
CA VAL A 149 10.14 -7.95 43.92
C VAL A 149 8.93 -7.02 43.90
N ALA A 150 9.08 -5.84 44.51
CA ALA A 150 8.05 -4.81 44.44
C ALA A 150 8.00 -4.16 43.04
N ASP A 151 6.83 -3.65 42.63
CA ASP A 151 6.74 -2.82 41.43
C ASP A 151 7.57 -1.56 41.57
N GLY A 152 8.37 -1.25 40.57
CA GLY A 152 9.31 -0.13 40.61
C GLY A 152 10.60 -0.40 41.35
N ALA A 153 10.88 -1.65 41.77
CA ALA A 153 12.13 -1.99 42.44
C ALA A 153 13.34 -1.61 41.56
N THR A 154 14.31 -0.97 42.19
CA THR A 154 15.58 -0.56 41.57
C THR A 154 16.75 -1.44 42.01
N GLU A 155 16.51 -2.36 42.94
CA GLU A 155 17.50 -3.30 43.46
C GLU A 155 16.85 -4.65 43.71
N VAL A 156 17.65 -5.71 43.58
CA VAL A 156 17.25 -7.08 43.90
C VAL A 156 18.32 -7.79 44.71
N ALA A 157 17.93 -8.39 45.84
CA ALA A 157 18.82 -9.21 46.66
C ALA A 157 18.80 -10.65 46.15
N LEU A 158 19.93 -11.13 45.69
CA LEU A 158 20.14 -12.47 45.17
C LEU A 158 20.92 -13.32 46.15
N THR A 159 20.53 -14.57 46.34
CA THR A 159 21.16 -15.48 47.30
C THR A 159 21.52 -16.82 46.61
N GLY A 160 22.53 -17.49 47.21
CA GLY A 160 22.96 -18.80 46.72
C GLY A 160 23.57 -18.75 45.34
N LEU A 161 24.36 -17.71 45.06
CA LEU A 161 25.12 -17.52 43.83
C LEU A 161 26.43 -18.32 43.89
N THR A 162 26.99 -18.62 42.75
CA THR A 162 28.33 -19.21 42.59
C THR A 162 29.35 -18.09 42.45
N ALA A 163 30.43 -18.13 43.19
CA ALA A 163 31.49 -17.14 43.12
C ALA A 163 32.17 -17.10 41.72
N ASN A 164 32.72 -15.98 41.32
CA ASN A 164 33.39 -15.76 40.04
C ASN A 164 32.52 -16.15 38.82
N THR A 165 31.22 -16.02 38.90
CA THR A 165 30.30 -16.41 37.85
C THR A 165 29.54 -15.21 37.32
N THR A 166 29.46 -15.10 36.00
CA THR A 166 28.60 -14.10 35.34
C THR A 166 27.18 -14.65 35.22
N TYR A 167 26.24 -13.85 35.64
CA TYR A 167 24.81 -14.14 35.54
C TYR A 167 24.11 -13.17 34.62
N CYS A 168 23.00 -13.61 34.01
CA CYS A 168 22.07 -12.79 33.30
C CYS A 168 20.80 -12.60 34.14
N LEU A 169 20.46 -11.37 34.42
CA LEU A 169 19.21 -10.94 35.05
C LEU A 169 18.21 -10.58 33.96
N THR A 170 17.01 -11.11 34.06
CA THR A 170 15.95 -10.81 33.09
C THR A 170 14.69 -10.35 33.84
N TYR A 171 14.11 -9.25 33.45
CA TYR A 171 12.93 -8.66 34.09
C TYR A 171 12.21 -7.71 33.15
N PHE A 172 10.95 -7.37 33.46
CA PHE A 172 10.18 -6.42 32.67
C PHE A 172 10.48 -4.99 33.10
N VAL A 173 10.60 -4.10 32.12
CA VAL A 173 10.87 -2.67 32.32
C VAL A 173 9.95 -1.83 31.45
N LYS A 174 9.65 -0.63 31.88
CA LYS A 174 8.97 0.37 31.05
C LYS A 174 9.99 1.03 30.14
N LYS A 175 9.82 0.87 28.82
CA LYS A 175 10.77 1.37 27.85
C LYS A 175 10.18 2.56 27.10
N ASP A 176 10.91 3.67 27.03
CA ASP A 176 10.50 4.83 26.26
C ASP A 176 10.36 4.48 24.78
N GLY A 177 9.27 4.97 24.16
CA GLY A 177 8.97 4.67 22.78
C GLY A 177 8.24 3.33 22.54
N SER A 178 8.00 2.51 23.60
CA SER A 178 7.13 1.34 23.49
C SER A 178 5.67 1.78 23.37
N ILE A 179 4.89 1.05 22.59
CA ILE A 179 3.46 1.32 22.43
C ILE A 179 2.69 0.05 22.77
N LEU A 180 1.84 0.15 23.80
CA LEU A 180 0.99 -0.95 24.24
C LEU A 180 -0.26 -1.03 23.37
N THR A 181 -0.50 -2.18 22.77
CA THR A 181 -1.77 -2.52 22.12
C THR A 181 -2.41 -3.66 22.89
N LYS A 182 -3.62 -3.45 23.39
CA LYS A 182 -4.38 -4.46 24.14
C LYS A 182 -5.33 -5.18 23.20
N ILE A 183 -5.24 -6.50 23.18
CA ILE A 183 -6.20 -7.34 22.46
C ILE A 183 -7.22 -7.83 23.49
N GLY A 184 -8.44 -7.28 23.44
CA GLY A 184 -9.53 -7.65 24.33
C GLY A 184 -10.18 -8.98 23.94
N ALA A 185 -10.89 -9.61 24.87
CA ALA A 185 -11.71 -10.78 24.57
C ALA A 185 -12.96 -10.45 23.72
N SER A 186 -13.34 -9.19 23.70
CA SER A 186 -14.41 -8.64 22.87
C SER A 186 -13.86 -7.41 22.16
N PHE A 187 -13.90 -7.40 20.84
CA PHE A 187 -13.44 -6.29 20.02
C PHE A 187 -14.42 -6.03 18.88
N ASN A 188 -14.46 -4.81 18.41
CA ASN A 188 -15.31 -4.39 17.31
C ASN A 188 -14.38 -3.79 16.22
N PRO A 189 -14.21 -4.49 15.08
CA PRO A 189 -13.38 -4.00 13.99
C PRO A 189 -13.81 -2.62 13.50
N ALA A 190 -12.84 -1.80 13.13
CA ALA A 190 -13.11 -0.45 12.67
C ALA A 190 -13.85 -0.46 11.32
N GLU A 191 -14.83 0.43 11.18
CA GLU A 191 -15.39 0.78 9.87
C GLU A 191 -14.53 1.87 9.22
N LEU A 192 -14.11 1.63 8.00
CA LEU A 192 -13.13 2.44 7.29
C LEU A 192 -13.66 2.89 5.94
N ILE A 193 -12.98 3.84 5.33
CA ILE A 193 -13.10 4.16 3.91
C ILE A 193 -11.85 3.62 3.25
N LEU A 194 -12.00 2.75 2.26
CA LEU A 194 -10.89 2.15 1.52
C LEU A 194 -10.87 2.67 0.09
N VAL A 195 -9.71 3.17 -0.34
CA VAL A 195 -9.49 3.59 -1.72
C VAL A 195 -8.34 2.79 -2.29
N LEU A 196 -8.61 1.99 -3.32
CA LEU A 196 -7.63 1.18 -4.03
C LEU A 196 -7.34 1.81 -5.38
N ARG A 197 -6.06 1.89 -5.74
CA ARG A 197 -5.64 2.42 -7.04
C ARG A 197 -4.67 1.47 -7.72
N ALA A 198 -5.04 0.98 -8.90
CA ALA A 198 -4.21 0.11 -9.73
C ALA A 198 -3.95 0.72 -11.10
N ARG A 199 -2.79 0.45 -11.69
CA ARG A 199 -2.42 0.93 -13.02
C ARG A 199 -3.01 0.06 -14.11
N LEU A 200 -3.44 0.71 -15.19
CA LEU A 200 -3.82 0.08 -16.45
C LEU A 200 -2.66 0.11 -17.42
N PHE A 201 -2.47 -0.99 -18.11
CA PHE A 201 -1.42 -1.15 -19.13
C PHE A 201 -2.04 -1.43 -20.50
N ALA A 202 -1.39 -0.94 -21.55
CA ALA A 202 -1.80 -1.24 -22.93
C ALA A 202 -1.55 -2.72 -23.26
N GLY A 203 -2.56 -3.38 -23.82
CA GLY A 203 -2.57 -4.81 -24.15
C GLY A 203 -2.40 -5.14 -25.63
N ASP A 204 -2.06 -4.18 -26.46
CA ASP A 204 -1.89 -4.42 -27.89
C ASP A 204 -0.48 -4.92 -28.22
N ALA A 205 -0.37 -6.20 -28.54
CA ALA A 205 0.90 -6.83 -28.90
C ALA A 205 1.52 -6.29 -30.20
N ASN A 206 0.75 -5.63 -31.04
CA ASN A 206 1.19 -5.04 -32.31
C ASN A 206 1.58 -3.57 -32.19
N ASN A 207 1.46 -3.00 -30.99
CA ASN A 207 1.78 -1.61 -30.75
C ASN A 207 3.13 -1.52 -30.00
N ALA A 208 4.02 -0.65 -30.47
CA ALA A 208 5.28 -0.33 -29.80
C ALA A 208 5.10 0.16 -28.36
N LYS A 209 3.87 0.48 -27.95
CA LYS A 209 3.47 0.90 -26.61
C LYS A 209 2.93 -0.22 -25.72
N ALA A 210 2.93 -1.49 -26.20
CA ALA A 210 2.49 -2.63 -25.38
C ALA A 210 3.27 -2.68 -24.06
N GLY A 211 2.53 -2.86 -22.95
CA GLY A 211 3.11 -2.89 -21.61
C GLY A 211 3.41 -1.51 -21.00
N ARG A 212 3.14 -0.39 -21.66
CA ARG A 212 3.22 0.94 -21.06
C ARG A 212 1.97 1.24 -20.22
N PRO A 213 2.11 1.97 -19.10
CA PRO A 213 0.94 2.42 -18.34
C PRO A 213 0.13 3.42 -19.20
N VAL A 214 -1.18 3.20 -19.29
CA VAL A 214 -2.12 4.02 -20.08
C VAL A 214 -3.24 4.62 -19.22
N GLY A 215 -3.14 4.48 -17.93
CA GLY A 215 -4.14 5.00 -17.02
C GLY A 215 -4.15 4.28 -15.67
N HIS A 216 -5.23 4.44 -14.96
CA HIS A 216 -5.43 3.76 -13.69
C HIS A 216 -6.93 3.53 -13.41
N ILE A 217 -7.19 2.54 -12.57
CA ILE A 217 -8.50 2.32 -11.95
C ILE A 217 -8.40 2.75 -10.49
N THR A 218 -9.36 3.53 -10.04
CA THR A 218 -9.56 3.89 -8.64
C THR A 218 -10.87 3.28 -8.17
N ILE A 219 -10.80 2.44 -7.14
CA ILE A 219 -11.96 1.82 -6.49
C ILE A 219 -12.09 2.48 -5.13
N LYS A 220 -13.24 3.12 -4.89
CA LYS A 220 -13.56 3.79 -3.64
C LYS A 220 -14.65 2.98 -2.94
N ILE A 221 -14.37 2.52 -1.75
CA ILE A 221 -15.31 1.79 -0.89
C ILE A 221 -15.62 2.69 0.30
N PRO A 222 -16.79 3.35 0.32
CA PRO A 222 -17.11 4.37 1.32
C PRO A 222 -17.37 3.80 2.72
N ARG A 223 -17.74 2.52 2.81
CA ARG A 223 -17.92 1.79 4.07
C ARG A 223 -17.32 0.40 3.93
N PHE A 224 -16.18 0.21 4.57
CA PHE A 224 -15.46 -1.05 4.58
C PHE A 224 -15.27 -1.49 6.03
N GLN A 225 -15.89 -2.61 6.40
CA GLN A 225 -15.75 -3.19 7.72
C GLN A 225 -14.77 -4.35 7.69
N LEU A 226 -13.78 -4.29 8.55
CA LEU A 226 -12.82 -5.37 8.72
C LEU A 226 -13.45 -6.59 9.39
N ASP A 227 -12.97 -7.78 9.06
CA ASP A 227 -13.52 -9.04 9.61
C ASP A 227 -13.04 -9.31 11.05
N GLY A 228 -12.05 -8.55 11.54
CA GLY A 228 -11.50 -8.71 12.87
C GLY A 228 -10.52 -9.89 13.01
N ALA A 229 -10.32 -10.66 11.95
CA ALA A 229 -9.38 -11.77 11.94
C ALA A 229 -8.00 -11.32 11.43
N PHE A 230 -6.95 -11.70 12.13
CA PHE A 230 -5.58 -11.53 11.64
C PHE A 230 -4.72 -12.72 12.05
N ASP A 231 -3.78 -13.05 11.19
CA ASP A 231 -2.76 -14.07 11.45
C ASP A 231 -1.39 -13.38 11.47
N LEU A 232 -0.64 -13.60 12.55
CA LEU A 232 0.74 -13.17 12.66
C LEU A 232 1.65 -14.40 12.60
N ASN A 233 2.22 -14.65 11.44
CA ASN A 233 3.15 -15.75 11.26
C ASN A 233 4.59 -15.27 11.51
N MET A 234 5.22 -15.79 12.56
CA MET A 234 6.61 -15.53 12.90
C MET A 234 7.45 -16.74 12.53
N ALA A 235 7.87 -16.84 11.26
CA ALA A 235 8.66 -17.95 10.75
C ALA A 235 10.12 -17.52 10.52
N MET A 236 11.06 -18.46 10.79
CA MET A 236 12.50 -18.19 10.65
C MET A 236 12.93 -18.02 9.18
N THR A 237 12.17 -18.57 8.23
CA THR A 237 12.56 -18.68 6.82
C THR A 237 11.77 -17.79 5.86
N SER A 238 10.74 -17.09 6.34
CA SER A 238 9.91 -16.21 5.52
C SER A 238 9.57 -14.93 6.26
N ALA A 239 9.52 -13.80 5.56
CA ALA A 239 8.98 -12.58 6.09
C ALA A 239 7.49 -12.76 6.43
N SER A 240 7.05 -12.23 7.56
CA SER A 240 5.63 -12.21 7.90
C SER A 240 4.89 -11.28 6.96
N THR A 241 3.83 -11.77 6.34
CA THR A 241 2.86 -10.96 5.61
C THR A 241 1.69 -10.62 6.53
N MET A 242 1.09 -9.45 6.32
CA MET A 242 -0.10 -9.00 7.04
C MET A 242 -1.30 -9.06 6.11
N THR A 243 -2.37 -9.70 6.55
CA THR A 243 -3.62 -9.74 5.80
C THR A 243 -4.64 -8.76 6.38
N MET A 244 -5.38 -8.10 5.49
CA MET A 244 -6.51 -7.25 5.85
C MET A 244 -7.71 -7.68 5.01
N ASN A 245 -8.62 -8.38 5.65
CA ASN A 245 -9.85 -8.87 5.05
C ASN A 245 -11.04 -8.09 5.59
N GLY A 246 -12.04 -7.90 4.75
CA GLY A 246 -13.26 -7.24 5.19
C GLY A 246 -14.32 -7.20 4.11
N THR A 247 -15.48 -6.69 4.51
CA THR A 247 -16.69 -6.62 3.71
C THR A 247 -17.07 -5.17 3.46
N ALA A 248 -17.43 -4.84 2.22
CA ALA A 248 -18.03 -3.56 1.91
C ALA A 248 -19.48 -3.53 2.39
N LEU A 249 -19.85 -2.47 3.09
CA LEU A 249 -21.22 -2.21 3.50
C LEU A 249 -21.90 -1.26 2.52
N ALA A 250 -23.15 -1.51 2.22
CA ALA A 250 -23.93 -0.63 1.36
C ALA A 250 -24.09 0.76 1.99
N VAL A 251 -24.05 1.77 1.14
CA VAL A 251 -24.35 3.17 1.47
C VAL A 251 -25.52 3.59 0.60
N ASP A 252 -26.53 4.19 1.21
CA ASP A 252 -27.66 4.75 0.47
C ASP A 252 -27.19 5.85 -0.46
N ALA A 253 -27.53 5.75 -1.72
CA ALA A 253 -27.09 6.70 -2.75
C ALA A 253 -27.81 8.06 -2.66
N GLY A 254 -28.73 8.24 -1.71
CA GLY A 254 -29.48 9.47 -1.50
C GLY A 254 -30.52 9.78 -2.58
N GLY A 255 -30.92 8.77 -3.37
CA GLY A 255 -31.99 8.87 -4.39
C GLY A 255 -33.29 8.25 -3.95
N CYS A 256 -34.30 8.33 -4.81
CA CYS A 256 -35.61 7.70 -4.57
C CYS A 256 -35.58 6.16 -4.82
N ASP A 257 -34.50 5.63 -5.35
CA ASP A 257 -34.27 4.21 -5.56
C ASP A 257 -33.40 3.67 -4.40
N ASP A 258 -33.91 2.69 -3.68
CA ASP A 258 -33.30 2.09 -2.49
C ASP A 258 -32.04 1.22 -2.77
N ASP A 259 -31.41 1.37 -3.94
CA ASP A 259 -30.23 0.61 -4.32
C ASP A 259 -28.97 1.20 -3.67
N GLY A 260 -28.54 0.60 -2.56
CA GLY A 260 -27.29 0.95 -1.91
C GLY A 260 -26.07 0.65 -2.78
N ILE A 261 -25.02 1.49 -2.69
CA ILE A 261 -23.75 1.32 -3.40
C ILE A 261 -22.70 0.74 -2.45
N TYR A 262 -22.00 -0.31 -2.89
CA TYR A 262 -20.85 -0.88 -2.17
C TYR A 262 -19.53 -0.17 -2.52
N ALA A 263 -19.35 0.23 -3.78
CA ALA A 263 -18.15 0.88 -4.26
C ALA A 263 -18.40 1.71 -5.51
N GLU A 264 -17.58 2.73 -5.68
CA GLU A 264 -17.45 3.48 -6.94
C GLU A 264 -16.17 3.06 -7.64
N VAL A 265 -16.26 2.73 -8.92
CA VAL A 265 -15.11 2.41 -9.76
C VAL A 265 -14.94 3.50 -10.80
N VAL A 266 -13.80 4.17 -10.76
CA VAL A 266 -13.43 5.23 -11.70
C VAL A 266 -12.27 4.74 -12.54
N GLU A 267 -12.49 4.59 -13.84
CA GLU A 267 -11.43 4.36 -14.82
C GLU A 267 -10.95 5.71 -15.36
N VAL A 268 -9.70 6.02 -15.14
CA VAL A 268 -9.02 7.16 -15.75
C VAL A 268 -8.07 6.62 -16.81
N VAL A 269 -8.33 6.98 -18.04
CA VAL A 269 -7.41 6.72 -19.14
C VAL A 269 -6.61 8.00 -19.33
N ASP A 270 -5.30 7.88 -19.20
CA ASP A 270 -4.43 8.97 -19.57
C ASP A 270 -4.69 9.23 -21.05
N THR A 271 -5.31 10.36 -21.35
CA THR A 271 -5.37 10.85 -22.72
C THR A 271 -3.92 10.99 -23.13
N GLU A 272 -3.47 10.11 -24.04
CA GLU A 272 -2.11 10.20 -24.53
C GLU A 272 -1.88 11.63 -25.00
N THR A 273 -1.04 12.33 -24.28
CA THR A 273 -0.21 13.35 -24.86
C THR A 273 1.00 12.57 -25.37
N PRO A 274 1.04 12.18 -26.64
CA PRO A 274 2.02 11.22 -27.15
C PRO A 274 3.45 11.71 -26.99
N TYR A 275 3.60 12.98 -26.62
CA TYR A 275 4.88 13.67 -26.55
C TYR A 275 5.20 14.21 -25.15
N THR A 276 4.65 13.63 -24.07
CA THR A 276 4.84 14.12 -22.67
C THR A 276 6.33 14.18 -22.28
N ASP A 277 7.12 13.21 -22.72
CA ASP A 277 8.55 13.13 -22.44
C ASP A 277 9.43 13.53 -23.64
N ALA A 278 8.82 14.12 -24.65
CA ALA A 278 9.54 14.68 -25.77
C ALA A 278 10.39 15.88 -25.32
N LYS A 279 11.59 15.96 -25.88
CA LYS A 279 12.57 17.00 -25.56
C LYS A 279 12.80 17.90 -26.76
N ASP A 280 13.10 17.30 -27.90
CA ASP A 280 13.48 18.01 -29.12
C ASP A 280 12.77 17.39 -30.32
N ILE A 281 12.61 18.14 -31.42
CA ILE A 281 12.21 17.63 -32.73
C ILE A 281 13.34 17.75 -33.73
N TYR A 282 13.26 16.97 -34.79
CA TYR A 282 14.18 17.02 -35.92
C TYR A 282 13.41 16.80 -37.21
N VAL A 283 13.54 17.70 -38.15
CA VAL A 283 13.02 17.57 -39.51
C VAL A 283 14.12 17.02 -40.41
N SER A 284 13.85 15.90 -41.09
CA SER A 284 14.86 15.25 -41.91
C SER A 284 15.26 16.11 -43.10
N GLU A 285 16.57 16.32 -43.28
CA GLU A 285 17.15 17.08 -44.39
C GLU A 285 17.02 16.38 -45.75
N ASP A 286 16.67 15.07 -45.75
CA ASP A 286 16.52 14.28 -47.00
C ASP A 286 15.20 14.59 -47.75
N TYR A 287 14.29 15.38 -47.13
CA TYR A 287 12.92 15.61 -47.62
C TYR A 287 12.61 17.13 -47.64
N LEU A 288 13.51 17.94 -48.18
CA LEU A 288 13.41 19.40 -48.17
C LEU A 288 13.12 20.02 -49.54
N THR A 289 12.36 19.35 -50.37
CA THR A 289 11.87 19.95 -51.63
C THR A 289 10.34 20.06 -51.62
N THR A 290 9.78 20.95 -52.46
CA THR A 290 8.32 21.10 -52.59
C THR A 290 7.61 19.85 -53.14
N GLU A 291 8.37 18.89 -53.64
CA GLU A 291 7.85 17.59 -54.10
C GLU A 291 7.81 16.55 -52.96
N ASP A 292 8.40 16.86 -51.81
CA ASP A 292 8.49 15.94 -50.69
C ASP A 292 7.41 16.22 -49.61
N ALA A 293 7.01 15.13 -48.94
CA ALA A 293 6.28 15.24 -47.68
C ALA A 293 7.31 15.33 -46.52
N PRO A 294 7.13 16.25 -45.56
CA PRO A 294 8.04 16.36 -44.43
C PRO A 294 8.13 15.07 -43.65
N LYS A 295 9.32 14.79 -43.11
CA LYS A 295 9.54 13.67 -42.21
C LYS A 295 10.07 14.21 -40.91
N VAL A 296 9.26 14.15 -39.89
CA VAL A 296 9.53 14.74 -38.56
C VAL A 296 9.76 13.64 -37.54
N TYR A 297 10.80 13.78 -36.78
CA TYR A 297 11.15 12.89 -35.68
C TYR A 297 11.08 13.65 -34.36
N VAL A 298 10.78 12.94 -33.31
CA VAL A 298 10.81 13.43 -31.94
C VAL A 298 11.85 12.67 -31.15
N PHE A 299 12.66 13.40 -30.39
CA PHE A 299 13.59 12.82 -29.42
C PHE A 299 12.98 12.92 -28.02
N TYR A 300 13.04 11.82 -27.29
CA TYR A 300 12.57 11.73 -25.92
C TYR A 300 13.73 11.89 -24.93
N LYS A 301 13.38 12.15 -23.66
CA LYS A 301 14.35 12.31 -22.58
C LYS A 301 15.25 11.09 -22.35
N ASP A 302 14.76 9.90 -22.69
CA ASP A 302 15.50 8.64 -22.62
C ASP A 302 16.40 8.37 -23.85
N SER A 303 16.59 9.38 -24.69
CA SER A 303 17.36 9.31 -25.94
C SER A 303 16.77 8.39 -27.02
N THR A 304 15.54 7.97 -26.87
CA THR A 304 14.81 7.27 -27.94
C THR A 304 14.28 8.26 -28.96
N MET A 305 14.09 7.79 -30.20
CA MET A 305 13.57 8.58 -31.31
C MET A 305 12.28 7.92 -31.82
N GLY A 306 11.30 8.73 -32.18
CA GLY A 306 10.06 8.28 -32.79
C GLY A 306 9.61 9.15 -33.97
N ASP A 307 8.88 8.55 -34.92
CA ASP A 307 8.28 9.29 -36.03
C ASP A 307 7.06 10.08 -35.55
N VAL A 308 6.92 11.33 -36.05
CA VAL A 308 5.72 12.14 -35.84
C VAL A 308 4.92 12.19 -37.13
N PRO A 309 3.70 11.65 -37.17
CA PRO A 309 2.86 11.75 -38.36
C PRO A 309 2.52 13.19 -38.71
N ASN A 310 2.57 13.56 -39.99
CA ASN A 310 2.30 14.90 -40.47
C ASN A 310 0.87 15.40 -40.21
N ASP A 311 -0.08 14.48 -40.03
CA ASP A 311 -1.47 14.74 -39.66
C ASP A 311 -1.69 14.75 -38.14
N SER A 312 -0.59 14.72 -37.37
CA SER A 312 -0.65 14.79 -35.90
C SER A 312 -1.26 16.11 -35.46
N LYS A 313 -2.23 16.03 -34.56
CA LYS A 313 -2.88 17.22 -33.96
C LYS A 313 -1.95 18.03 -33.04
N TYR A 314 -0.75 17.52 -32.80
CA TYR A 314 0.27 18.15 -31.94
C TYR A 314 1.39 18.81 -32.76
N LEU A 315 1.38 18.64 -34.10
CA LEU A 315 2.38 19.18 -34.98
C LEU A 315 1.79 20.33 -35.81
N VAL A 316 2.50 21.45 -35.83
CA VAL A 316 2.08 22.64 -36.57
C VAL A 316 3.17 23.01 -37.57
N PHE A 317 2.78 23.16 -38.84
CA PHE A 317 3.60 23.65 -39.92
C PHE A 317 3.27 25.11 -40.21
N THR A 318 4.26 25.96 -40.35
CA THR A 318 4.07 27.38 -40.70
C THR A 318 5.03 27.75 -41.82
N PRO A 319 4.53 28.01 -43.03
CA PRO A 319 3.14 27.84 -43.50
C PRO A 319 2.63 26.39 -43.44
N ALA A 320 1.29 26.22 -43.42
CA ALA A 320 0.66 24.90 -43.39
C ALA A 320 1.06 24.11 -44.66
N LEU A 321 1.10 22.78 -44.55
CA LEU A 321 1.35 21.89 -45.70
C LEU A 321 0.28 22.08 -46.77
N ALA A 322 0.63 21.77 -48.00
CA ALA A 322 -0.30 21.69 -49.11
C ALA A 322 -1.33 20.56 -48.87
N SER A 323 -2.46 20.59 -49.55
CA SER A 323 -3.54 19.62 -49.36
C SER A 323 -3.16 18.15 -49.67
N ASN A 324 -2.06 17.95 -50.37
CA ASN A 324 -1.48 16.63 -50.66
C ASN A 324 -0.45 16.18 -49.59
N GLY A 325 -0.27 16.93 -48.48
CA GLY A 325 0.64 16.60 -47.41
C GLY A 325 2.11 16.95 -47.69
N LYS A 326 2.41 17.64 -48.80
CA LYS A 326 3.76 18.08 -49.16
C LYS A 326 4.02 19.50 -48.67
N TRP A 327 5.31 19.95 -48.74
CA TRP A 327 5.65 21.33 -48.44
C TRP A 327 4.89 22.30 -49.39
N ALA A 328 4.31 23.32 -48.81
CA ALA A 328 3.41 24.21 -49.58
C ALA A 328 4.19 25.16 -50.51
N GLN A 329 5.42 25.50 -50.15
CA GLN A 329 6.26 26.45 -50.90
C GLN A 329 7.74 26.32 -50.53
N ALA A 330 8.62 26.80 -51.43
CA ALA A 330 10.04 26.94 -51.13
C ALA A 330 10.31 28.05 -50.11
N GLY A 331 11.43 27.99 -49.48
CA GLY A 331 11.89 28.98 -48.48
C GLY A 331 11.80 28.46 -47.04
N SER A 332 11.91 29.38 -46.12
CA SER A 332 11.93 29.04 -44.67
C SER A 332 10.56 28.52 -44.21
N GLN A 333 10.56 27.33 -43.61
CA GLN A 333 9.39 26.66 -43.03
C GLN A 333 9.68 26.33 -41.59
N LYS A 334 8.72 26.59 -40.73
CA LYS A 334 8.81 26.28 -39.30
C LYS A 334 7.92 25.08 -38.95
N VAL A 335 8.46 24.16 -38.19
CA VAL A 335 7.74 22.99 -37.68
C VAL A 335 7.79 23.06 -36.16
N ALA A 336 6.65 23.04 -35.50
CA ALA A 336 6.55 23.11 -34.05
C ALA A 336 5.73 21.95 -33.48
N LEU A 337 6.22 21.32 -32.42
CA LEU A 337 5.57 20.22 -31.72
C LEU A 337 5.07 20.71 -30.36
N TYR A 338 3.82 20.40 -30.04
CA TYR A 338 3.16 20.79 -28.80
C TYR A 338 2.80 19.59 -27.94
N LYS A 339 2.71 19.78 -26.62
CA LYS A 339 2.22 18.76 -25.67
C LYS A 339 0.73 18.54 -25.76
N ASP A 340 -0.02 19.58 -26.13
CA ASP A 340 -1.47 19.60 -26.15
C ASP A 340 -1.99 19.94 -27.56
N LYS A 341 -3.19 19.47 -27.86
CA LYS A 341 -3.85 19.66 -29.15
C LYS A 341 -4.33 21.11 -29.40
N ASP A 342 -4.35 21.94 -28.33
CA ASP A 342 -4.76 23.34 -28.41
C ASP A 342 -3.54 24.26 -28.65
N HIS A 343 -2.37 23.66 -28.83
CA HIS A 343 -1.09 24.30 -29.14
C HIS A 343 -0.67 25.39 -28.13
N THR A 344 -0.96 25.17 -26.85
CA THR A 344 -0.62 26.13 -25.78
C THR A 344 0.71 25.82 -25.12
N GLN A 345 1.18 24.57 -25.18
CA GLN A 345 2.41 24.12 -24.55
C GLN A 345 3.40 23.61 -25.58
N LEU A 346 4.25 24.51 -26.05
CA LEU A 346 5.33 24.18 -26.99
C LEU A 346 6.34 23.22 -26.33
N ILE A 347 6.72 22.18 -27.06
CA ILE A 347 7.83 21.30 -26.70
C ILE A 347 9.11 21.84 -27.32
N ASP A 348 9.11 21.92 -28.65
CA ASP A 348 10.24 22.38 -29.41
C ASP A 348 9.79 22.80 -30.82
N GLU A 349 10.63 23.57 -31.51
CA GLU A 349 10.41 24.01 -32.87
C GLU A 349 11.71 23.95 -33.69
N ASP A 350 11.57 23.51 -34.93
CA ASP A 350 12.66 23.47 -35.90
C ASP A 350 12.34 24.32 -37.13
N THR A 351 13.37 24.90 -37.73
CA THR A 351 13.21 25.75 -38.92
C THR A 351 14.08 25.21 -40.03
N VAL A 352 13.48 24.81 -41.14
CA VAL A 352 14.14 24.25 -42.28
C VAL A 352 13.94 25.12 -43.50
N THR A 353 14.87 25.03 -44.48
CA THR A 353 14.77 25.75 -45.75
C THR A 353 14.42 24.76 -46.84
N ILE A 354 13.29 24.96 -47.47
CA ILE A 354 12.77 24.12 -48.55
C ILE A 354 13.28 24.66 -49.89
N ALA A 355 13.83 23.76 -50.69
CA ALA A 355 14.36 24.09 -52.02
C ALA A 355 13.28 24.16 -53.10
#